data_a02cbe1a55414e30d7635aa0c6cf4deb
#
_entry.id   a02cbe1a55414e30d7635aa0c6cf4deb
#
_cell.length_a   1.000
_cell.length_b   1.000
_cell.length_c   1.000
_cell.angle_alpha   90.00
_cell.angle_beta   90.00
_cell.angle_gamma   90.00
#
_symmetry.space_group_name_H-M   'P 1'
#
loop_
_entity.id
_entity.type
_entity.pdbx_description
1 polymer ?
#
loop_
_entity_poly.entity_id
_entity_poly.type
_entity_poly.pdbx_seq_one_letter_code
_entity_poly.pdbx_strand_id
1 'polypeptide(L)'
;LELKRLVEASTNGEVEIQIFPNGQLGSEKEMIEGLKLGTVDITSPSNGNLTNFVPELGIFDLPFLFRDRPHMYKAMDGGPGQKLSKAMADKGFRLLGFYEAGIRHIMTTKKPINSFDDIQGLKIRTMGVPAHVASFNAFGAKATPMAYGELYGALQQNVVDGAEAANTNYNSKKFYEVAPNWAQIGWTALVADLVMSEKKFKSLPANVQKALLDAGPKAAAVERKAYSDSDNSLLDSLKAKGVKVTYPDPIPFRNASKAVYDEFVKSTSSKAILDEILGM
;
A
#
# COMPACT_ATOMS: atom_id res chain seq x y z
N LEU A 1 9.13 7.49 12.24
CA LEU A 1 10.05 8.32 13.06
C LEU A 1 9.62 9.77 13.10
N GLU A 2 9.26 10.40 11.97
CA GLU A 2 8.94 11.85 11.93
C GLU A 2 7.69 12.20 12.75
N LEU A 3 6.61 11.39 12.68
CA LEU A 3 5.43 11.60 13.53
C LEU A 3 5.83 11.64 15.02
N LYS A 4 6.62 10.66 15.48
CA LYS A 4 7.14 10.60 16.86
C LYS A 4 7.83 11.91 17.23
N ARG A 5 8.82 12.32 16.43
CA ARG A 5 9.61 13.53 16.67
C ARG A 5 8.73 14.80 16.77
N LEU A 6 7.76 14.93 15.87
CA LEU A 6 6.88 16.11 15.83
C LEU A 6 5.90 16.16 17.01
N VAL A 7 5.27 15.03 17.34
CA VAL A 7 4.31 14.95 18.44
C VAL A 7 4.99 15.15 19.79
N GLU A 8 6.10 14.46 20.05
CA GLU A 8 6.85 14.60 21.31
C GLU A 8 7.36 16.04 21.51
N ALA A 9 7.86 16.67 20.46
CA ALA A 9 8.29 18.08 20.50
C ALA A 9 7.14 19.04 20.78
N SER A 10 5.97 18.86 20.13
CA SER A 10 4.83 19.75 20.27
C SER A 10 4.06 19.58 21.58
N THR A 11 4.23 18.45 22.25
CA THR A 11 3.63 18.16 23.56
C THR A 11 4.60 18.32 24.72
N ASN A 12 5.81 18.87 24.49
CA ASN A 12 6.87 19.02 25.48
C ASN A 12 7.18 17.72 26.25
N GLY A 13 7.07 16.56 25.58
CA GLY A 13 7.31 15.25 26.17
C GLY A 13 6.15 14.67 26.99
N GLU A 14 4.98 15.33 27.05
CA GLU A 14 3.79 14.76 27.70
C GLU A 14 3.32 13.47 27.01
N VAL A 15 3.59 13.33 25.70
CA VAL A 15 3.28 12.16 24.89
C VAL A 15 4.58 11.53 24.43
N GLU A 16 4.74 10.24 24.66
CA GLU A 16 5.81 9.41 24.12
C GLU A 16 5.22 8.41 23.12
N ILE A 17 5.80 8.32 21.90
CA ILE A 17 5.42 7.34 20.89
C ILE A 17 6.47 6.22 20.86
N GLN A 18 6.10 5.03 21.30
CA GLN A 18 6.92 3.83 21.17
C GLN A 18 6.71 3.18 19.79
N ILE A 19 7.81 2.79 19.14
CA ILE A 19 7.79 2.21 17.80
C ILE A 19 8.16 0.73 17.88
N PHE A 20 7.30 -0.12 17.30
CA PHE A 20 7.48 -1.56 17.21
C PHE A 20 7.60 -1.96 15.73
N PRO A 21 8.84 -1.99 15.17
CA PRO A 21 9.07 -2.23 13.76
C PRO A 21 8.92 -3.71 13.40
N ASN A 22 8.95 -4.00 12.07
CA ASN A 22 9.03 -5.35 11.52
C ASN A 22 7.93 -6.33 11.97
N GLY A 23 6.72 -5.84 12.22
CA GLY A 23 5.59 -6.70 12.57
C GLY A 23 5.65 -7.28 13.99
N GLN A 24 6.38 -6.66 14.92
CA GLN A 24 6.45 -7.12 16.32
C GLN A 24 5.08 -7.17 17.02
N LEU A 25 4.12 -6.36 16.57
CA LEU A 25 2.74 -6.35 17.07
C LEU A 25 1.77 -7.20 16.23
N GLY A 26 2.30 -8.02 15.32
CA GLY A 26 1.52 -8.89 14.44
C GLY A 26 1.51 -8.45 12.97
N SER A 27 0.69 -9.13 12.17
CA SER A 27 0.42 -8.78 10.77
C SER A 27 -0.36 -7.46 10.67
N GLU A 28 -0.41 -6.86 9.47
CA GLU A 28 -1.21 -5.65 9.24
C GLU A 28 -2.68 -5.83 9.67
N LYS A 29 -3.27 -6.99 9.38
CA LYS A 29 -4.63 -7.31 9.80
C LYS A 29 -4.79 -7.31 11.31
N GLU A 30 -3.89 -7.99 12.04
CA GLU A 30 -3.92 -8.04 13.50
C GLU A 30 -3.70 -6.66 14.12
N MET A 31 -2.83 -5.83 13.55
CA MET A 31 -2.65 -4.44 14.01
C MET A 31 -3.90 -3.58 13.77
N ILE A 32 -4.60 -3.74 12.65
CA ILE A 32 -5.87 -3.03 12.38
C ILE A 32 -6.96 -3.47 13.38
N GLU A 33 -7.06 -4.77 13.65
CA GLU A 33 -7.96 -5.30 14.68
C GLU A 33 -7.57 -4.76 16.06
N GLY A 34 -6.26 -4.68 16.34
CA GLY A 34 -5.70 -4.11 17.56
C GLY A 34 -6.09 -2.65 17.80
N LEU A 35 -6.22 -1.82 16.74
CA LEU A 35 -6.76 -0.45 16.86
C LEU A 35 -8.18 -0.45 17.41
N LYS A 36 -9.03 -1.38 16.98
CA LYS A 36 -10.42 -1.50 17.45
C LYS A 36 -10.50 -2.01 18.88
N LEU A 37 -9.63 -2.94 19.23
CA LEU A 37 -9.55 -3.53 20.58
C LEU A 37 -8.83 -2.63 21.59
N GLY A 38 -8.04 -1.65 21.12
CA GLY A 38 -7.26 -0.74 21.96
C GLY A 38 -5.92 -1.33 22.41
N THR A 39 -5.42 -2.39 21.77
CA THR A 39 -4.09 -3.00 22.02
C THR A 39 -2.99 -2.36 21.17
N VAL A 40 -3.37 -1.67 20.10
CA VAL A 40 -2.52 -0.85 19.24
C VAL A 40 -3.12 0.54 19.18
N ASP A 41 -2.32 1.59 19.36
CA ASP A 41 -2.80 2.97 19.30
C ASP A 41 -2.72 3.54 17.88
N ILE A 42 -1.60 3.29 17.18
CA ILE A 42 -1.33 3.78 15.83
C ILE A 42 -0.68 2.66 15.02
N THR A 43 -1.08 2.53 13.75
CA THR A 43 -0.39 1.66 12.78
C THR A 43 -0.36 2.30 11.40
N SER A 44 0.46 1.75 10.50
CA SER A 44 0.53 2.22 9.11
C SER A 44 0.44 1.02 8.16
N PRO A 45 -0.76 0.44 8.00
CA PRO A 45 -0.99 -0.66 7.06
C PRO A 45 -1.07 -0.16 5.62
N SER A 46 -0.94 -1.07 4.68
CA SER A 46 -1.35 -0.84 3.29
C SER A 46 -2.85 -0.55 3.25
N ASN A 47 -3.25 0.45 2.46
CA ASN A 47 -4.63 0.92 2.33
C ASN A 47 -5.62 -0.25 2.10
N GLY A 48 -5.28 -1.17 1.21
CA GLY A 48 -6.13 -2.29 0.88
C GLY A 48 -6.49 -3.20 2.06
N ASN A 49 -5.64 -3.33 3.08
CA ASN A 49 -5.95 -4.13 4.26
C ASN A 49 -7.02 -3.50 5.16
N LEU A 50 -7.27 -2.18 5.05
CA LEU A 50 -8.38 -1.50 5.71
C LEU A 50 -9.71 -1.67 4.97
N THR A 51 -9.73 -2.10 3.71
CA THR A 51 -10.95 -2.22 2.89
C THR A 51 -11.99 -3.18 3.46
N ASN A 52 -11.57 -4.17 4.25
CA ASN A 52 -12.50 -5.06 4.96
C ASN A 52 -13.33 -4.33 6.03
N PHE A 53 -12.87 -3.17 6.49
CA PHE A 53 -13.53 -2.33 7.49
C PHE A 53 -14.15 -1.08 6.87
N VAL A 54 -13.49 -0.55 5.84
CA VAL A 54 -13.85 0.69 5.12
C VAL A 54 -13.78 0.39 3.62
N PRO A 55 -14.82 -0.23 3.03
CA PRO A 55 -14.80 -0.67 1.62
C PRO A 55 -14.50 0.45 0.62
N GLU A 56 -14.86 1.70 0.95
CA GLU A 56 -14.62 2.88 0.13
C GLU A 56 -13.12 3.10 -0.19
N LEU A 57 -12.23 2.68 0.71
CA LEU A 57 -10.79 2.77 0.50
C LEU A 57 -10.30 1.95 -0.69
N GLY A 58 -11.03 0.91 -1.09
CA GLY A 58 -10.68 0.06 -2.23
C GLY A 58 -10.51 0.81 -3.55
N ILE A 59 -10.98 2.06 -3.64
CA ILE A 59 -10.77 2.90 -4.80
C ILE A 59 -9.29 3.20 -5.04
N PHE A 60 -8.49 3.42 -3.98
CA PHE A 60 -7.06 3.68 -4.10
C PHE A 60 -6.25 2.44 -4.50
N ASP A 61 -6.84 1.25 -4.41
CA ASP A 61 -6.21 -0.02 -4.78
C ASP A 61 -6.52 -0.46 -6.24
N LEU A 62 -7.27 0.35 -6.99
CA LEU A 62 -7.58 0.04 -8.39
C LEU A 62 -6.30 0.06 -9.25
N PRO A 63 -6.14 -0.92 -10.14
CA PRO A 63 -4.95 -1.01 -10.99
C PRO A 63 -4.86 0.17 -11.96
N PHE A 64 -3.65 0.75 -12.09
CA PHE A 64 -3.36 1.88 -12.99
C PHE A 64 -4.23 3.13 -12.73
N LEU A 65 -4.77 3.30 -11.53
CA LEU A 65 -5.61 4.45 -11.17
C LEU A 65 -4.84 5.77 -11.28
N PHE A 66 -3.66 5.80 -10.68
CA PHE A 66 -2.82 7.00 -10.66
C PHE A 66 -1.88 7.04 -11.87
N ARG A 67 -1.82 8.21 -12.54
CA ARG A 67 -0.92 8.42 -13.68
C ARG A 67 0.54 8.48 -13.25
N ASP A 68 0.77 9.11 -12.11
CA ASP A 68 2.09 9.36 -11.50
C ASP A 68 1.95 9.68 -10.01
N ARG A 69 3.08 9.85 -9.31
CA ARG A 69 3.09 10.23 -7.89
C ARG A 69 2.41 11.58 -7.61
N PRO A 70 2.66 12.67 -8.37
CA PRO A 70 1.94 13.92 -8.18
C PRO A 70 0.42 13.77 -8.25
N HIS A 71 -0.10 12.97 -9.19
CA HIS A 71 -1.52 12.68 -9.28
C HIS A 71 -2.04 11.91 -8.06
N MET A 72 -1.31 10.89 -7.60
CA MET A 72 -1.62 10.14 -6.38
C MET A 72 -1.67 11.07 -5.17
N TYR A 73 -0.65 11.90 -4.96
CA TYR A 73 -0.59 12.81 -3.82
C TYR A 73 -1.72 13.85 -3.87
N LYS A 74 -2.05 14.37 -5.05
CA LYS A 74 -3.19 15.28 -5.23
C LYS A 74 -4.51 14.63 -4.83
N ALA A 75 -4.72 13.36 -5.19
CA ALA A 75 -5.93 12.62 -4.79
C ALA A 75 -5.97 12.36 -3.28
N MET A 76 -4.83 11.98 -2.68
CA MET A 76 -4.72 11.69 -1.25
C MET A 76 -4.95 12.93 -0.38
N ASP A 77 -4.43 14.08 -0.78
CA ASP A 77 -4.52 15.33 -0.01
C ASP A 77 -5.75 16.18 -0.39
N GLY A 78 -6.38 15.88 -1.51
CA GLY A 78 -7.55 16.59 -2.05
C GLY A 78 -8.91 16.05 -1.57
N GLY A 79 -9.95 16.38 -2.35
CA GLY A 79 -11.32 15.96 -2.08
C GLY A 79 -11.52 14.46 -1.90
N PRO A 80 -10.95 13.61 -2.76
CA PRO A 80 -11.04 12.15 -2.60
C PRO A 80 -10.51 11.69 -1.25
N GLY A 81 -9.29 12.09 -0.86
CA GLY A 81 -8.71 11.72 0.43
C GLY A 81 -9.51 12.23 1.63
N GLN A 82 -10.08 13.44 1.57
CA GLN A 82 -10.93 13.98 2.62
C GLN A 82 -12.23 13.15 2.78
N LYS A 83 -12.86 12.73 1.68
CA LYS A 83 -14.04 11.87 1.70
C LYS A 83 -13.72 10.51 2.32
N LEU A 84 -12.58 9.92 1.94
CA LEU A 84 -12.12 8.65 2.50
C LEU A 84 -11.76 8.76 3.98
N SER A 85 -11.09 9.85 4.40
CA SER A 85 -10.80 10.12 5.80
C SER A 85 -12.08 10.20 6.65
N LYS A 86 -13.14 10.82 6.11
CA LYS A 86 -14.45 10.85 6.78
C LYS A 86 -15.05 9.45 6.88
N ALA A 87 -15.04 8.67 5.81
CA ALA A 87 -15.54 7.29 5.84
C ALA A 87 -14.78 6.42 6.85
N MET A 88 -13.45 6.60 6.97
CA MET A 88 -12.63 5.95 7.98
C MET A 88 -13.08 6.33 9.40
N ALA A 89 -13.28 7.62 9.68
CA ALA A 89 -13.72 8.10 11.00
C ALA A 89 -15.09 7.52 11.38
N ASP A 90 -16.03 7.45 10.43
CA ASP A 90 -17.36 6.87 10.62
C ASP A 90 -17.29 5.35 10.96
N LYS A 91 -16.20 4.68 10.59
CA LYS A 91 -15.91 3.25 10.90
C LYS A 91 -14.97 3.03 12.08
N GLY A 92 -14.60 4.10 12.78
CA GLY A 92 -13.80 4.03 14.00
C GLY A 92 -12.29 4.16 13.79
N PHE A 93 -11.85 4.67 12.64
CA PHE A 93 -10.45 4.87 12.30
C PHE A 93 -10.16 6.36 12.06
N ARG A 94 -9.25 6.94 12.82
CA ARG A 94 -8.74 8.31 12.61
C ARG A 94 -7.54 8.28 11.68
N LEU A 95 -7.70 8.79 10.47
CA LEU A 95 -6.57 9.02 9.57
C LEU A 95 -5.74 10.21 10.10
N LEU A 96 -4.43 10.02 10.22
CA LEU A 96 -3.46 11.06 10.51
C LEU A 96 -2.75 11.54 9.24
N GLY A 97 -2.60 10.67 8.24
CA GLY A 97 -2.04 11.01 6.94
C GLY A 97 -1.96 9.81 6.02
N PHE A 98 -2.00 10.05 4.72
CA PHE A 98 -1.71 9.02 3.73
C PHE A 98 -0.20 8.98 3.45
N TYR A 99 0.38 7.81 3.50
CA TYR A 99 1.77 7.51 3.15
C TYR A 99 1.86 6.84 1.79
N GLU A 100 3.06 6.76 1.24
CA GLU A 100 3.34 5.97 0.03
C GLU A 100 3.85 4.57 0.41
N ALA A 101 3.38 3.53 -0.31
CA ALA A 101 3.95 2.19 -0.25
C ALA A 101 4.51 1.74 -1.62
N GLY A 102 4.76 2.71 -2.49
CA GLY A 102 5.52 2.65 -3.72
C GLY A 102 4.77 2.17 -4.95
N ILE A 103 5.42 2.35 -6.11
CA ILE A 103 4.94 1.83 -7.38
C ILE A 103 5.22 0.32 -7.42
N ARG A 104 4.16 -0.46 -7.73
CA ARG A 104 4.21 -1.92 -7.61
C ARG A 104 4.57 -2.58 -8.92
N HIS A 105 5.52 -3.48 -8.84
CA HIS A 105 6.08 -4.28 -9.93
C HIS A 105 5.95 -5.76 -9.60
N ILE A 106 6.33 -6.66 -10.53
CA ILE A 106 6.14 -8.10 -10.35
C ILE A 106 7.49 -8.81 -10.32
N MET A 107 7.73 -9.59 -9.27
CA MET A 107 8.87 -10.51 -9.17
C MET A 107 8.45 -11.94 -9.49
N THR A 108 9.37 -12.71 -10.08
CA THR A 108 9.17 -14.14 -10.31
C THR A 108 10.41 -14.96 -9.99
N THR A 109 10.19 -16.21 -9.57
CA THR A 109 11.27 -17.13 -9.17
C THR A 109 12.01 -17.71 -10.38
N LYS A 110 11.31 -18.21 -11.41
CA LYS A 110 11.91 -19.02 -12.50
C LYS A 110 11.98 -18.27 -13.82
N LYS A 111 10.87 -17.78 -14.35
CA LYS A 111 10.78 -17.15 -15.67
C LYS A 111 10.59 -15.65 -15.54
N PRO A 112 11.35 -14.83 -16.28
CA PRO A 112 11.07 -13.40 -16.36
C PRO A 112 9.73 -13.15 -17.07
N ILE A 113 9.06 -12.07 -16.72
CA ILE A 113 7.90 -11.56 -17.43
C ILE A 113 8.41 -10.51 -18.42
N ASN A 114 8.38 -10.83 -19.71
CA ASN A 114 8.76 -9.92 -20.80
C ASN A 114 7.53 -9.35 -21.52
N SER A 115 6.39 -10.05 -21.41
CA SER A 115 5.11 -9.69 -22.03
C SER A 115 3.96 -10.04 -21.12
N PHE A 116 2.75 -9.59 -21.49
CA PHE A 116 1.52 -9.94 -20.79
C PHE A 116 1.24 -11.45 -20.78
N ASP A 117 1.66 -12.18 -21.82
CA ASP A 117 1.42 -13.61 -21.93
C ASP A 117 2.27 -14.43 -20.93
N ASP A 118 3.40 -13.88 -20.48
CA ASP A 118 4.29 -14.58 -19.55
C ASP A 118 3.72 -14.71 -18.13
N ILE A 119 2.69 -13.93 -17.77
CA ILE A 119 2.04 -14.02 -16.45
C ILE A 119 0.95 -15.08 -16.40
N GLN A 120 0.50 -15.59 -17.57
CA GLN A 120 -0.63 -16.50 -17.67
C GLN A 120 -0.42 -17.78 -16.85
N GLY A 121 -1.37 -18.05 -15.96
CA GLY A 121 -1.39 -19.24 -15.11
C GLY A 121 -0.40 -19.26 -13.96
N LEU A 122 0.49 -18.27 -13.83
CA LEU A 122 1.42 -18.16 -12.70
C LEU A 122 0.67 -17.96 -11.39
N LYS A 123 1.11 -18.65 -10.35
CA LYS A 123 0.66 -18.40 -8.97
C LYS A 123 1.37 -17.15 -8.45
N ILE A 124 0.67 -16.04 -8.42
CA ILE A 124 1.21 -14.77 -7.92
C ILE A 124 0.63 -14.46 -6.55
N ARG A 125 1.50 -14.35 -5.56
CA ARG A 125 1.08 -13.89 -4.23
C ARG A 125 0.58 -12.46 -4.32
N THR A 126 -0.58 -12.22 -3.72
CA THR A 126 -1.14 -10.88 -3.50
C THR A 126 -1.39 -10.66 -2.01
N MET A 127 -1.62 -9.41 -1.63
CA MET A 127 -2.32 -9.12 -0.37
C MET A 127 -3.76 -9.64 -0.46
N GLY A 128 -4.41 -9.89 0.68
CA GLY A 128 -5.82 -10.28 0.76
C GLY A 128 -6.79 -9.13 0.44
N VAL A 129 -6.48 -8.33 -0.56
CA VAL A 129 -7.20 -7.13 -1.01
C VAL A 129 -8.05 -7.49 -2.22
N PRO A 130 -9.38 -7.30 -2.19
CA PRO A 130 -10.26 -7.70 -3.28
C PRO A 130 -9.83 -7.16 -4.65
N ALA A 131 -9.49 -5.86 -4.74
CA ALA A 131 -9.04 -5.24 -5.99
C ALA A 131 -7.72 -5.84 -6.52
N HIS A 132 -6.79 -6.22 -5.63
CA HIS A 132 -5.52 -6.86 -6.03
C HIS A 132 -5.76 -8.28 -6.55
N VAL A 133 -6.59 -9.07 -5.85
CA VAL A 133 -6.96 -10.41 -6.28
C VAL A 133 -7.64 -10.38 -7.64
N ALA A 134 -8.62 -9.48 -7.81
CA ALA A 134 -9.31 -9.28 -9.08
C ALA A 134 -8.34 -8.86 -10.20
N SER A 135 -7.40 -7.94 -9.91
CA SER A 135 -6.41 -7.48 -10.89
C SER A 135 -5.52 -8.60 -11.40
N PHE A 136 -4.93 -9.40 -10.50
CA PHE A 136 -4.05 -10.49 -10.93
C PHE A 136 -4.81 -11.61 -11.62
N ASN A 137 -6.04 -11.90 -11.24
CA ASN A 137 -6.91 -12.82 -11.98
C ASN A 137 -7.26 -12.26 -13.37
N ALA A 138 -7.55 -10.97 -13.49
CA ALA A 138 -7.78 -10.31 -14.79
C ALA A 138 -6.53 -10.32 -15.69
N PHE A 139 -5.32 -10.27 -15.10
CA PHE A 139 -4.06 -10.45 -15.83
C PHE A 139 -3.82 -11.90 -16.28
N GLY A 140 -4.68 -12.85 -15.89
CA GLY A 140 -4.56 -14.27 -16.21
C GLY A 140 -3.66 -15.06 -15.26
N ALA A 141 -3.17 -14.45 -14.19
CA ALA A 141 -2.48 -15.14 -13.12
C ALA A 141 -3.47 -15.86 -12.18
N LYS A 142 -2.95 -16.71 -11.31
CA LYS A 142 -3.68 -17.29 -10.17
C LYS A 142 -3.31 -16.50 -8.92
N ALA A 143 -4.12 -15.50 -8.58
CA ALA A 143 -3.92 -14.72 -7.36
C ALA A 143 -3.97 -15.62 -6.12
N THR A 144 -2.95 -15.55 -5.28
CA THR A 144 -2.78 -16.39 -4.09
C THR A 144 -2.59 -15.48 -2.86
N PRO A 145 -3.68 -15.08 -2.18
CA PRO A 145 -3.59 -14.20 -1.01
C PRO A 145 -2.82 -14.84 0.14
N MET A 146 -1.90 -14.06 0.73
CA MET A 146 -1.07 -14.54 1.84
C MET A 146 -0.50 -13.35 2.62
N ALA A 147 -0.25 -13.51 3.92
CA ALA A 147 0.35 -12.47 4.75
C ALA A 147 1.78 -12.13 4.28
N TYR A 148 2.17 -10.86 4.47
CA TYR A 148 3.47 -10.38 3.98
C TYR A 148 4.67 -11.09 4.61
N GLY A 149 4.57 -11.44 5.89
CA GLY A 149 5.63 -12.16 6.62
C GLY A 149 5.92 -13.55 6.09
N GLU A 150 4.96 -14.18 5.39
CA GLU A 150 5.08 -15.54 4.82
C GLU A 150 5.73 -15.54 3.43
N LEU A 151 5.79 -14.37 2.78
CA LEU A 151 6.13 -14.25 1.36
C LEU A 151 7.53 -14.78 1.01
N TYR A 152 8.55 -14.43 1.80
CA TYR A 152 9.93 -14.88 1.49
C TYR A 152 10.02 -16.41 1.48
N GLY A 153 9.47 -17.07 2.50
CA GLY A 153 9.44 -18.53 2.59
C GLY A 153 8.63 -19.17 1.47
N ALA A 154 7.49 -18.57 1.11
CA ALA A 154 6.64 -19.07 0.02
C ALA A 154 7.34 -18.99 -1.36
N LEU A 155 8.08 -17.92 -1.63
CA LEU A 155 8.92 -17.80 -2.84
C LEU A 155 10.06 -18.81 -2.82
N GLN A 156 10.76 -18.93 -1.70
CA GLN A 156 11.90 -19.85 -1.54
C GLN A 156 11.48 -21.31 -1.75
N GLN A 157 10.31 -21.69 -1.23
CA GLN A 157 9.78 -23.06 -1.34
C GLN A 157 8.97 -23.29 -2.62
N ASN A 158 8.87 -22.31 -3.52
CA ASN A 158 8.07 -22.35 -4.75
C ASN A 158 6.57 -22.66 -4.48
N VAL A 159 6.02 -22.25 -3.35
CA VAL A 159 4.57 -22.28 -3.08
C VAL A 159 3.84 -21.35 -4.04
N VAL A 160 4.47 -20.22 -4.34
CA VAL A 160 4.06 -19.27 -5.38
C VAL A 160 5.19 -19.07 -6.40
N ASP A 161 4.83 -18.75 -7.65
CA ASP A 161 5.76 -18.51 -8.74
C ASP A 161 6.32 -17.08 -8.73
N GLY A 162 5.63 -16.18 -8.04
CA GLY A 162 6.00 -14.77 -7.94
C GLY A 162 5.13 -14.00 -6.97
N ALA A 163 5.39 -12.71 -6.91
CA ALA A 163 4.64 -11.75 -6.09
C ALA A 163 4.80 -10.33 -6.65
N GLU A 164 4.09 -9.38 -6.03
CA GLU A 164 4.22 -7.97 -6.33
C GLU A 164 4.88 -7.21 -5.16
N ALA A 165 5.65 -6.18 -5.49
CA ALA A 165 6.28 -5.30 -4.51
C ALA A 165 6.68 -3.96 -5.15
N ALA A 166 7.10 -2.99 -4.32
CA ALA A 166 7.88 -1.84 -4.77
C ALA A 166 9.38 -2.14 -4.75
N ASN A 167 10.20 -1.34 -5.44
CA ASN A 167 11.66 -1.51 -5.45
C ASN A 167 12.26 -1.50 -4.03
N THR A 168 11.74 -0.62 -3.17
CA THR A 168 12.14 -0.51 -1.76
C THR A 168 11.89 -1.81 -0.98
N ASN A 169 10.69 -2.39 -1.10
CA ASN A 169 10.33 -3.64 -0.43
C ASN A 169 11.13 -4.83 -1.00
N TYR A 170 11.24 -4.90 -2.32
CA TYR A 170 11.99 -5.95 -3.02
C TYR A 170 13.45 -5.98 -2.56
N ASN A 171 14.08 -4.80 -2.42
CA ASN A 171 15.45 -4.68 -1.93
C ASN A 171 15.56 -4.96 -0.42
N SER A 172 14.77 -4.30 0.43
CA SER A 172 14.91 -4.36 1.89
C SER A 172 14.60 -5.75 2.48
N LYS A 173 13.67 -6.47 1.85
CA LYS A 173 13.31 -7.86 2.23
C LYS A 173 14.14 -8.90 1.48
N LYS A 174 15.10 -8.47 0.65
CA LYS A 174 16.00 -9.33 -0.12
C LYS A 174 15.27 -10.35 -1.00
N PHE A 175 14.08 -9.99 -1.49
CA PHE A 175 13.31 -10.90 -2.34
C PHE A 175 14.07 -11.31 -3.60
N TYR A 176 15.04 -10.49 -4.05
CA TYR A 176 15.91 -10.80 -5.19
C TYR A 176 16.74 -12.10 -5.00
N GLU A 177 16.97 -12.55 -3.76
CA GLU A 177 17.68 -13.80 -3.49
C GLU A 177 16.85 -15.04 -3.90
N VAL A 178 15.51 -14.95 -3.82
CA VAL A 178 14.58 -16.06 -4.07
C VAL A 178 13.71 -15.85 -5.31
N ALA A 179 13.57 -14.63 -5.81
CA ALA A 179 12.83 -14.26 -7.00
C ALA A 179 13.60 -13.22 -7.83
N PRO A 180 14.66 -13.64 -8.57
CA PRO A 180 15.61 -12.74 -9.20
C PRO A 180 15.12 -12.04 -10.47
N ASN A 181 13.94 -12.38 -10.98
CA ASN A 181 13.37 -11.72 -12.15
C ASN A 181 12.41 -10.60 -11.68
N TRP A 182 12.58 -9.40 -12.21
CA TRP A 182 11.90 -8.20 -11.75
C TRP A 182 11.31 -7.42 -12.92
N ALA A 183 10.00 -7.53 -13.12
CA ALA A 183 9.28 -6.90 -14.22
C ALA A 183 8.69 -5.56 -13.78
N GLN A 184 9.20 -4.48 -14.36
CA GLN A 184 8.83 -3.09 -14.09
C GLN A 184 7.52 -2.74 -14.81
N ILE A 185 6.38 -3.14 -14.27
CA ILE A 185 5.05 -2.94 -14.87
C ILE A 185 4.38 -1.67 -14.34
N GLY A 186 4.54 -1.38 -13.03
CA GLY A 186 3.87 -0.24 -12.41
C GLY A 186 2.35 -0.43 -12.39
N TRP A 187 1.87 -1.63 -12.04
CA TRP A 187 0.45 -1.97 -12.14
C TRP A 187 -0.43 -1.19 -11.16
N THR A 188 0.12 -0.71 -10.06
CA THR A 188 -0.51 0.24 -9.14
C THR A 188 0.53 1.06 -8.39
N ALA A 189 0.15 2.25 -7.92
CA ALA A 189 0.88 3.01 -6.91
C ALA A 189 0.14 2.80 -5.58
N LEU A 190 0.78 2.10 -4.66
CA LEU A 190 0.15 1.67 -3.42
C LEU A 190 0.20 2.78 -2.36
N VAL A 191 -0.93 3.02 -1.72
CA VAL A 191 -1.10 3.92 -0.58
C VAL A 191 -0.96 3.14 0.72
N ALA A 192 -0.44 3.77 1.76
CA ALA A 192 -0.49 3.30 3.13
C ALA A 192 -1.15 4.36 4.02
N ASP A 193 -1.83 3.92 5.06
CA ASP A 193 -2.63 4.78 5.92
C ASP A 193 -1.99 4.90 7.31
N LEU A 194 -1.48 6.07 7.67
CA LEU A 194 -1.12 6.33 9.06
C LEU A 194 -2.42 6.55 9.85
N VAL A 195 -2.81 5.55 10.61
CA VAL A 195 -4.14 5.48 11.21
C VAL A 195 -4.10 5.12 12.68
N MET A 196 -5.01 5.68 13.45
CA MET A 196 -5.24 5.32 14.85
C MET A 196 -6.71 5.02 15.15
N SER A 197 -6.98 4.45 16.34
CA SER A 197 -8.33 4.28 16.83
C SER A 197 -9.02 5.63 16.99
N GLU A 198 -10.18 5.81 16.37
CA GLU A 198 -11.02 7.02 16.54
C GLU A 198 -11.45 7.19 18.00
N LYS A 199 -11.76 6.08 18.71
CA LYS A 199 -12.10 6.10 20.14
C LYS A 199 -10.93 6.59 20.98
N LYS A 200 -9.72 6.07 20.71
CA LYS A 200 -8.50 6.51 21.39
C LYS A 200 -8.23 7.99 21.11
N PHE A 201 -8.28 8.40 19.84
CA PHE A 201 -8.10 9.80 19.45
C PHE A 201 -9.02 10.74 20.24
N LYS A 202 -10.31 10.44 20.29
CA LYS A 202 -11.30 11.25 21.01
C LYS A 202 -11.10 11.27 22.53
N SER A 203 -10.44 10.28 23.10
CA SER A 203 -10.12 10.24 24.55
C SER A 203 -8.90 11.06 24.94
N LEU A 204 -8.08 11.47 23.98
CA LEU A 204 -6.87 12.27 24.23
C LEU A 204 -7.22 13.73 24.57
N PRO A 205 -6.39 14.43 25.35
CA PRO A 205 -6.52 15.87 25.54
C PRO A 205 -6.50 16.65 24.22
N ALA A 206 -7.19 17.78 24.18
CA ALA A 206 -7.34 18.57 22.93
C ALA A 206 -6.00 19.04 22.34
N ASN A 207 -5.02 19.38 23.19
CA ASN A 207 -3.67 19.74 22.75
C ASN A 207 -2.96 18.55 22.06
N VAL A 208 -3.15 17.32 22.56
CA VAL A 208 -2.58 16.10 21.97
C VAL A 208 -3.27 15.74 20.66
N GLN A 209 -4.62 15.86 20.61
CA GLN A 209 -5.37 15.68 19.36
C GLN A 209 -4.85 16.65 18.28
N LYS A 210 -4.67 17.92 18.63
CA LYS A 210 -4.14 18.94 17.73
C LYS A 210 -2.71 18.59 17.28
N ALA A 211 -1.85 18.19 18.20
CA ALA A 211 -0.48 17.80 17.90
C ALA A 211 -0.42 16.65 16.87
N LEU A 212 -1.25 15.62 17.02
CA LEU A 212 -1.35 14.50 16.09
C LEU A 212 -1.83 14.94 14.70
N LEU A 213 -2.88 15.76 14.64
CA LEU A 213 -3.44 16.25 13.37
C LEU A 213 -2.50 17.22 12.64
N ASP A 214 -1.73 18.04 13.36
CA ASP A 214 -0.73 18.95 12.78
C ASP A 214 0.53 18.20 12.34
N ALA A 215 0.90 17.13 13.02
CA ALA A 215 2.09 16.33 12.73
C ALA A 215 1.88 15.33 11.58
N GLY A 216 0.68 14.77 11.47
CA GLY A 216 0.36 13.73 10.49
C GLY A 216 0.70 14.12 9.03
N PRO A 217 0.15 15.22 8.49
CA PRO A 217 0.46 15.66 7.12
C PRO A 217 1.94 15.99 6.90
N LYS A 218 2.62 16.55 7.90
CA LYS A 218 4.06 16.85 7.83
C LYS A 218 4.88 15.55 7.78
N ALA A 219 4.52 14.57 8.62
CA ALA A 219 5.16 13.26 8.61
C ALA A 219 4.92 12.53 7.28
N ALA A 220 3.72 12.66 6.70
CA ALA A 220 3.39 12.10 5.39
C ALA A 220 4.25 12.72 4.28
N ALA A 221 4.43 14.04 4.27
CA ALA A 221 5.28 14.70 3.27
C ALA A 221 6.74 14.23 3.34
N VAL A 222 7.29 14.08 4.53
CA VAL A 222 8.67 13.57 4.74
C VAL A 222 8.77 12.11 4.30
N GLU A 223 7.80 11.29 4.65
CA GLU A 223 7.77 9.87 4.29
C GLU A 223 7.71 9.68 2.77
N ARG A 224 6.76 10.34 2.10
CA ARG A 224 6.58 10.28 0.63
C ARG A 224 7.85 10.69 -0.11
N LYS A 225 8.50 11.77 0.35
CA LYS A 225 9.76 12.20 -0.25
C LYS A 225 10.87 11.14 -0.06
N ALA A 226 11.05 10.65 1.15
CA ALA A 226 12.08 9.66 1.44
C ALA A 226 11.82 8.34 0.69
N TYR A 227 10.55 7.94 0.59
CA TYR A 227 10.15 6.72 -0.13
C TYR A 227 10.43 6.86 -1.62
N SER A 228 9.96 7.95 -2.24
CA SER A 228 10.15 8.24 -3.66
C SER A 228 11.63 8.34 -4.04
N ASP A 229 12.43 9.05 -3.26
CA ASP A 229 13.89 9.17 -3.49
C ASP A 229 14.57 7.79 -3.43
N SER A 230 14.22 6.99 -2.43
CA SER A 230 14.75 5.62 -2.28
C SER A 230 14.33 4.72 -3.44
N ASP A 231 13.04 4.69 -3.76
CA ASP A 231 12.47 3.82 -4.79
C ASP A 231 13.10 4.08 -6.17
N ASN A 232 13.29 5.35 -6.51
CA ASN A 232 13.89 5.75 -7.79
C ASN A 232 15.37 5.38 -7.91
N SER A 233 16.13 5.35 -6.79
CA SER A 233 17.57 5.10 -6.78
C SER A 233 17.96 3.62 -6.76
N LEU A 234 17.04 2.73 -6.44
CA LEU A 234 17.35 1.32 -6.15
C LEU A 234 17.57 0.46 -7.39
N LEU A 235 17.00 0.81 -8.53
CA LEU A 235 16.96 -0.08 -9.70
C LEU A 235 18.34 -0.46 -10.21
N ASP A 236 19.28 0.48 -10.26
CA ASP A 236 20.65 0.19 -10.71
C ASP A 236 21.41 -0.65 -9.69
N SER A 237 21.19 -0.42 -8.40
CA SER A 237 21.72 -1.27 -7.33
C SER A 237 21.19 -2.71 -7.42
N LEU A 238 19.91 -2.89 -7.76
CA LEU A 238 19.32 -4.22 -7.96
C LEU A 238 19.93 -4.94 -9.17
N LYS A 239 20.12 -4.22 -10.29
CA LYS A 239 20.83 -4.76 -11.47
C LYS A 239 22.26 -5.20 -11.12
N ALA A 240 22.98 -4.39 -10.35
CA ALA A 240 24.33 -4.72 -9.88
C ALA A 240 24.38 -5.97 -8.99
N LYS A 241 23.29 -6.32 -8.33
CA LYS A 241 23.11 -7.56 -7.54
C LYS A 241 22.71 -8.77 -8.39
N GLY A 242 22.67 -8.65 -9.72
CA GLY A 242 22.31 -9.72 -10.63
C GLY A 242 20.82 -9.90 -10.87
N VAL A 243 19.99 -8.94 -10.44
CA VAL A 243 18.56 -8.96 -10.72
C VAL A 243 18.31 -8.79 -12.23
N LYS A 244 17.49 -9.69 -12.80
CA LYS A 244 17.08 -9.64 -14.21
C LYS A 244 15.86 -8.72 -14.34
N VAL A 245 16.12 -7.47 -14.69
CA VAL A 245 15.06 -6.46 -14.84
C VAL A 245 14.50 -6.51 -16.27
N THR A 246 13.17 -6.56 -16.37
CA THR A 246 12.43 -6.48 -17.64
C THR A 246 11.44 -5.30 -17.62
N TYR A 247 11.02 -4.87 -18.80
CA TYR A 247 10.10 -3.74 -19.00
C TYR A 247 8.95 -4.16 -19.95
N PRO A 248 8.03 -4.99 -19.47
CA PRO A 248 6.87 -5.39 -20.29
C PRO A 248 6.01 -4.19 -20.66
N ASP A 249 5.39 -4.23 -21.84
CA ASP A 249 4.39 -3.21 -22.21
C ASP A 249 3.23 -3.22 -21.20
N PRO A 250 2.92 -2.12 -20.52
CA PRO A 250 1.83 -2.04 -19.55
C PRO A 250 0.44 -1.99 -20.18
N ILE A 251 0.33 -1.72 -21.49
CA ILE A 251 -0.97 -1.53 -22.18
C ILE A 251 -1.86 -2.77 -22.08
N PRO A 252 -1.40 -4.00 -22.35
CA PRO A 252 -2.24 -5.19 -22.19
C PRO A 252 -2.74 -5.39 -20.74
N PHE A 253 -1.90 -5.15 -19.73
CA PHE A 253 -2.30 -5.20 -18.33
C PHE A 253 -3.36 -4.15 -18.00
N ARG A 254 -3.19 -2.93 -18.48
CA ARG A 254 -4.17 -1.84 -18.32
C ARG A 254 -5.50 -2.18 -19.00
N ASN A 255 -5.48 -2.79 -20.17
CA ASN A 255 -6.69 -3.22 -20.87
C ASN A 255 -7.44 -4.32 -20.11
N ALA A 256 -6.72 -5.31 -19.57
CA ALA A 256 -7.29 -6.36 -18.73
C ALA A 256 -7.91 -5.80 -17.43
N SER A 257 -7.38 -4.70 -16.91
CA SER A 257 -7.86 -4.04 -15.68
C SER A 257 -9.29 -3.45 -15.80
N LYS A 258 -9.82 -3.25 -17.00
CA LYS A 258 -11.17 -2.67 -17.18
C LYS A 258 -12.25 -3.46 -16.45
N ALA A 259 -12.15 -4.79 -16.46
CA ALA A 259 -13.10 -5.66 -15.75
C ALA A 259 -13.11 -5.40 -14.23
N VAL A 260 -11.95 -5.05 -13.64
CA VAL A 260 -11.84 -4.72 -12.20
C VAL A 260 -12.60 -3.43 -11.89
N TYR A 261 -12.46 -2.41 -12.71
CA TYR A 261 -13.20 -1.15 -12.56
C TYR A 261 -14.71 -1.36 -12.65
N ASP A 262 -15.18 -2.15 -13.63
CA ASP A 262 -16.59 -2.45 -13.82
C ASP A 262 -17.20 -3.17 -12.61
N GLU A 263 -16.45 -4.09 -12.01
CA GLU A 263 -16.86 -4.80 -10.80
C GLU A 263 -16.90 -3.85 -9.59
N PHE A 264 -15.85 -3.05 -9.39
CA PHE A 264 -15.74 -2.10 -8.29
C PHE A 264 -16.89 -1.07 -8.31
N VAL A 265 -17.18 -0.48 -9.46
CA VAL A 265 -18.26 0.51 -9.62
C VAL A 265 -19.65 -0.08 -9.32
N LYS A 266 -19.86 -1.37 -9.59
CA LYS A 266 -21.12 -2.06 -9.26
C LYS A 266 -21.28 -2.32 -7.78
N SER A 267 -20.18 -2.51 -7.05
CA SER A 267 -20.18 -2.95 -5.66
C SER A 267 -20.11 -1.84 -4.62
N THR A 268 -19.82 -0.59 -5.01
CA THR A 268 -19.58 0.51 -4.07
C THR A 268 -20.30 1.81 -4.43
N SER A 269 -20.56 2.64 -3.40
CA SER A 269 -21.01 4.03 -3.57
C SER A 269 -19.89 4.99 -3.99
N SER A 270 -18.67 4.46 -4.27
CA SER A 270 -17.46 5.25 -4.47
C SER A 270 -17.28 5.80 -5.89
N LYS A 271 -18.27 5.57 -6.80
CA LYS A 271 -18.18 6.04 -8.19
C LYS A 271 -17.86 7.54 -8.28
N ALA A 272 -18.48 8.37 -7.44
CA ALA A 272 -18.23 9.81 -7.45
C ALA A 272 -16.77 10.18 -7.06
N ILE A 273 -16.17 9.40 -6.16
CA ILE A 273 -14.76 9.58 -5.79
C ILE A 273 -13.85 9.16 -6.95
N LEU A 274 -14.18 8.05 -7.61
CA LEU A 274 -13.43 7.58 -8.79
C LEU A 274 -13.48 8.60 -9.93
N ASP A 275 -14.67 9.12 -10.26
CA ASP A 275 -14.86 10.12 -11.30
C ASP A 275 -14.05 11.41 -11.01
N GLU A 276 -14.00 11.82 -9.73
CA GLU A 276 -13.17 12.96 -9.30
C GLU A 276 -11.67 12.69 -9.49
N ILE A 277 -11.17 11.52 -9.11
CA ILE A 277 -9.77 11.15 -9.31
C ILE A 277 -9.41 11.12 -10.78
N LEU A 278 -10.24 10.50 -11.62
CA LEU A 278 -9.99 10.40 -13.05
C LEU A 278 -10.04 11.76 -13.77
N GLY A 279 -10.79 12.72 -13.22
CA GLY A 279 -10.88 14.09 -13.71
C GLY A 279 -9.77 15.04 -13.25
N MET A 280 -8.89 14.62 -12.34
CA MET A 280 -7.76 15.42 -11.86
C MET A 280 -6.62 15.46 -12.87
#